data_6aadea9383ee85d6930d015eff9f2fad
#
_entry.id   6aadea9383ee85d6930d015eff9f2fad
#
_cell.length_a   1.000
_cell.length_b   1.000
_cell.length_c   1.000
_cell.angle_alpha   90.00
_cell.angle_beta   90.00
_cell.angle_gamma   90.00
#
_symmetry.space_group_name_H-M   'P 1'
#
loop_
_entity.id
_entity.type
_entity.pdbx_description
1 polymer ?
#
loop_
_entity_poly.entity_id
_entity_poly.type
_entity_poly.pdbx_seq_one_letter_code
_entity_poly.pdbx_strand_id
1 'polypeptide(L)'
;MSVAGIALDASSRSPIVLLRDPSRSRQVPIWIDQAQAHNIMAGLQGASPPRPLSHDLMAALLVAGGLELDRVIVHAIEDSTFHAVLKLRAEGDDGEEDPDDDIEIIEVDARPSDAIALAVRTGSGIWMLEEVVAEASIAVDAEADAE
;
A
#
# COMPACT_ATOMS: atom_id res chain seq x y z
N MET A 1 -7.73 3.53 -2.63
CA MET A 1 -6.60 4.48 -2.62
C MET A 1 -5.58 4.11 -3.67
N SER A 2 -4.95 5.07 -4.24
CA SER A 2 -3.83 4.88 -5.16
C SER A 2 -2.66 5.74 -4.70
N VAL A 3 -1.44 5.36 -5.12
CA VAL A 3 -0.25 6.17 -4.83
C VAL A 3 -0.22 7.35 -5.80
N ALA A 4 -0.39 8.57 -5.27
CA ALA A 4 -0.34 9.79 -6.07
C ALA A 4 1.11 10.20 -6.37
N GLY A 5 2.03 9.87 -5.48
CA GLY A 5 3.44 10.18 -5.66
C GLY A 5 4.21 10.15 -4.34
N ILE A 6 5.49 10.46 -4.45
CA ILE A 6 6.39 10.64 -3.32
C ILE A 6 6.81 12.11 -3.31
N ALA A 7 6.61 12.78 -2.17
CA ALA A 7 7.02 14.16 -1.97
C ALA A 7 8.11 14.23 -0.90
N LEU A 8 8.74 15.38 -0.76
CA LEU A 8 9.69 15.63 0.32
C LEU A 8 9.11 16.67 1.28
N ASP A 9 9.21 16.38 2.57
CA ASP A 9 8.87 17.35 3.60
C ASP A 9 9.93 18.45 3.60
N ALA A 10 9.51 19.69 3.42
CA ALA A 10 10.40 20.83 3.31
C ALA A 10 11.23 21.05 4.59
N SER A 11 10.71 20.72 5.75
CA SER A 11 11.40 20.96 7.03
C SER A 11 12.28 19.80 7.46
N SER A 12 11.83 18.56 7.34
CA SER A 12 12.58 17.38 7.79
C SER A 12 13.35 16.69 6.66
N ARG A 13 13.03 16.98 5.41
CA ARG A 13 13.56 16.33 4.21
C ARG A 13 13.22 14.83 4.15
N SER A 14 12.29 14.39 4.98
CA SER A 14 11.82 13.02 4.92
C SER A 14 10.89 12.83 3.73
N PRO A 15 10.96 11.69 3.04
CA PRO A 15 10.00 11.42 1.98
C PRO A 15 8.61 11.17 2.55
N ILE A 16 7.61 11.52 1.77
CA ILE A 16 6.20 11.34 2.13
C ILE A 16 5.54 10.59 0.98
N VAL A 17 4.93 9.43 1.25
CA VAL A 17 4.08 8.80 0.24
C VAL A 17 2.68 9.39 0.36
N LEU A 18 2.13 9.80 -0.77
CA LEU A 18 0.80 10.40 -0.84
C LEU A 18 -0.17 9.36 -1.40
N LEU A 19 -1.16 8.99 -0.60
CA LEU A 19 -2.25 8.10 -1.02
C LEU A 19 -3.47 8.95 -1.30
N ARG A 20 -4.05 8.79 -2.48
CA ARG A 20 -5.22 9.56 -2.93
C ARG A 20 -6.45 8.67 -2.97
N ASP A 21 -7.58 9.17 -2.46
CA ASP A 21 -8.81 8.41 -2.50
C ASP A 21 -9.44 8.43 -3.91
N PRO A 22 -10.37 7.48 -4.20
CA PRO A 22 -10.97 7.40 -5.53
C PRO A 22 -11.76 8.65 -5.93
N SER A 23 -12.28 9.40 -4.98
CA SER A 23 -13.00 10.66 -5.24
C SER A 23 -12.05 11.78 -5.65
N ARG A 24 -10.76 11.62 -5.36
CA ARG A 24 -9.70 12.60 -5.65
C ARG A 24 -9.81 13.91 -4.89
N SER A 25 -10.70 13.98 -3.90
CA SER A 25 -10.86 15.18 -3.10
C SER A 25 -9.96 15.18 -1.87
N ARG A 26 -9.46 14.00 -1.49
CA ARG A 26 -8.65 13.85 -0.28
C ARG A 26 -7.43 12.99 -0.56
N GLN A 27 -6.35 13.30 0.12
CA GLN A 27 -5.17 12.42 0.10
C GLN A 27 -4.58 12.35 1.50
N VAL A 28 -3.90 11.25 1.77
CA VAL A 28 -3.31 10.98 3.07
C VAL A 28 -1.79 10.93 2.91
N PRO A 29 -1.05 11.82 3.59
CA PRO A 29 0.41 11.77 3.60
C PRO A 29 0.89 10.79 4.67
N ILE A 30 1.84 9.95 4.31
CA ILE A 30 2.48 9.02 5.25
C ILE A 30 3.99 9.24 5.16
N TRP A 31 4.60 9.64 6.28
CA TRP A 31 6.05 9.87 6.35
C TRP A 31 6.77 8.54 6.37
N ILE A 32 7.80 8.42 5.55
CA ILE A 32 8.59 7.20 5.38
C ILE A 32 10.07 7.57 5.34
N ASP A 33 10.96 6.58 5.33
CA ASP A 33 12.40 6.82 5.18
C ASP A 33 12.83 6.63 3.72
N GLN A 34 14.11 6.91 3.44
CA GLN A 34 14.66 6.85 2.09
C GLN A 34 14.62 5.42 1.52
N ALA A 35 14.90 4.43 2.33
CA ALA A 35 14.85 3.03 1.88
C ALA A 35 13.42 2.61 1.53
N GLN A 36 12.47 3.02 2.34
CA GLN A 36 11.04 2.74 2.09
C GLN A 36 10.58 3.43 0.80
N ALA A 37 10.96 4.69 0.62
CA ALA A 37 10.63 5.44 -0.60
C ALA A 37 11.22 4.77 -1.84
N HIS A 38 12.48 4.32 -1.77
CA HIS A 38 13.14 3.62 -2.87
C HIS A 38 12.38 2.34 -3.24
N ASN A 39 11.97 1.55 -2.26
CA ASN A 39 11.24 0.30 -2.50
C ASN A 39 9.88 0.53 -3.15
N ILE A 40 9.16 1.58 -2.72
CA ILE A 40 7.87 1.92 -3.33
C ILE A 40 8.07 2.40 -4.76
N MET A 41 9.02 3.30 -4.99
CA MET A 41 9.29 3.83 -6.33
C MET A 41 9.73 2.74 -7.30
N ALA A 42 10.59 1.82 -6.84
CA ALA A 42 11.03 0.70 -7.68
C ALA A 42 9.84 -0.17 -8.12
N GLY A 43 8.89 -0.42 -7.22
CA GLY A 43 7.68 -1.16 -7.53
C GLY A 43 6.77 -0.42 -8.51
N LEU A 44 6.60 0.88 -8.32
CA LEU A 44 5.77 1.71 -9.21
C LEU A 44 6.34 1.80 -10.62
N GLN A 45 7.66 1.84 -10.74
CA GLN A 45 8.35 1.94 -12.03
C GLN A 45 8.46 0.59 -12.74
N GLY A 46 8.10 -0.50 -12.08
CA GLY A 46 8.26 -1.84 -12.65
C GLY A 46 9.72 -2.18 -12.91
N ALA A 47 10.64 -1.62 -12.11
CA ALA A 47 12.07 -1.84 -12.29
C ALA A 47 12.44 -3.31 -12.09
N SER A 48 13.36 -3.80 -12.94
CA SER A 48 13.89 -5.16 -12.82
C SER A 48 15.36 -5.06 -12.39
N PRO A 49 15.63 -4.95 -11.09
CA PRO A 49 17.01 -4.84 -10.62
C PRO A 49 17.78 -6.16 -10.86
N PRO A 50 19.13 -6.11 -10.90
CA PRO A 50 19.92 -7.33 -11.10
C PRO A 50 19.66 -8.42 -10.05
N ARG A 51 19.32 -7.99 -8.84
CA ARG A 51 18.92 -8.91 -7.76
C ARG A 51 17.62 -8.42 -7.16
N PRO A 52 16.74 -9.34 -6.70
CA PRO A 52 15.46 -8.93 -6.12
C PRO A 52 15.65 -8.06 -4.88
N LEU A 53 14.86 -7.02 -4.77
CA LEU A 53 14.74 -6.25 -3.53
C LEU A 53 13.88 -7.03 -2.53
N SER A 54 13.85 -6.59 -1.27
CA SER A 54 13.10 -7.29 -0.20
C SER A 54 11.64 -7.53 -0.57
N HIS A 55 10.98 -6.53 -1.14
CA HIS A 55 9.56 -6.66 -1.49
C HIS A 55 9.34 -7.52 -2.74
N ASP A 56 10.33 -7.58 -3.66
CA ASP A 56 10.30 -8.52 -4.77
C ASP A 56 10.39 -9.96 -4.25
N LEU A 57 11.25 -10.17 -3.25
CA LEU A 57 11.37 -11.46 -2.58
C LEU A 57 10.08 -11.84 -1.88
N MET A 58 9.44 -10.90 -1.19
CA MET A 58 8.15 -11.15 -0.53
C MET A 58 7.09 -11.59 -1.53
N ALA A 59 6.99 -10.92 -2.67
CA ALA A 59 6.06 -11.29 -3.72
C ALA A 59 6.35 -12.70 -4.25
N ALA A 60 7.62 -13.03 -4.45
CA ALA A 60 8.04 -14.36 -4.91
C ALA A 60 7.71 -15.45 -3.87
N LEU A 61 7.89 -15.15 -2.58
CA LEU A 61 7.56 -16.09 -1.51
C LEU A 61 6.07 -16.38 -1.42
N LEU A 62 5.23 -15.38 -1.66
CA LEU A 62 3.77 -15.57 -1.71
C LEU A 62 3.40 -16.55 -2.82
N VAL A 63 3.94 -16.35 -4.01
CA VAL A 63 3.69 -17.25 -5.16
C VAL A 63 4.20 -18.65 -4.85
N ALA A 64 5.42 -18.77 -4.31
CA ALA A 64 6.01 -20.08 -3.96
C ALA A 64 5.18 -20.81 -2.90
N GLY A 65 4.55 -20.08 -2.00
CA GLY A 65 3.68 -20.63 -0.96
C GLY A 65 2.23 -20.84 -1.40
N GLY A 66 1.91 -20.56 -2.66
CA GLY A 66 0.55 -20.71 -3.16
C GLY A 66 -0.42 -19.66 -2.63
N LEU A 67 0.09 -18.48 -2.28
CA LEU A 67 -0.72 -17.38 -1.75
C LEU A 67 -0.69 -16.18 -2.68
N GLU A 68 -1.74 -15.38 -2.61
CA GLU A 68 -1.75 -14.08 -3.29
C GLU A 68 -2.23 -13.00 -2.33
N LEU A 69 -1.79 -11.79 -2.58
CA LEU A 69 -2.22 -10.62 -1.81
C LEU A 69 -3.54 -10.14 -2.39
N ASP A 70 -4.62 -10.32 -1.61
CA ASP A 70 -5.94 -9.85 -2.01
C ASP A 70 -5.99 -8.32 -2.00
N ARG A 71 -5.59 -7.72 -0.87
CA ARG A 71 -5.51 -6.28 -0.70
C ARG A 71 -4.72 -5.94 0.56
N VAL A 72 -4.35 -4.67 0.68
CA VAL A 72 -3.82 -4.13 1.94
C VAL A 72 -4.82 -3.12 2.48
N ILE A 73 -4.90 -3.03 3.80
CA ILE A 73 -5.79 -2.08 4.47
C ILE A 73 -5.00 -1.32 5.53
N VAL A 74 -4.99 0.00 5.41
CA VAL A 74 -4.51 0.88 6.48
C VAL A 74 -5.72 1.11 7.39
N HIS A 75 -5.71 0.47 8.57
CA HIS A 75 -6.90 0.36 9.40
C HIS A 75 -6.88 1.22 10.64
N ALA A 76 -5.74 1.82 10.99
CA ALA A 76 -5.65 2.63 12.20
C ALA A 76 -4.52 3.65 12.09
N ILE A 77 -4.68 4.73 12.84
CA ILE A 77 -3.60 5.67 13.13
C ILE A 77 -3.64 5.91 14.64
N GLU A 78 -2.51 5.67 15.30
CA GLU A 78 -2.35 5.82 16.75
C GLU A 78 -1.06 6.55 17.02
N ASP A 79 -1.13 7.67 17.76
CA ASP A 79 0.03 8.50 18.07
C ASP A 79 0.86 8.85 16.82
N SER A 80 0.18 9.24 15.75
CA SER A 80 0.76 9.57 14.45
C SER A 80 1.42 8.39 13.73
N THR A 81 1.19 7.17 14.21
CA THR A 81 1.69 5.94 13.58
C THR A 81 0.57 5.20 12.88
N PHE A 82 0.72 5.00 11.57
CA PHE A 82 -0.26 4.24 10.79
C PHE A 82 -0.01 2.74 10.94
N HIS A 83 -1.10 1.99 11.01
CA HIS A 83 -1.07 0.53 11.08
C HIS A 83 -1.77 -0.05 9.87
N ALA A 84 -1.16 -1.06 9.26
CA ALA A 84 -1.70 -1.72 8.08
C ALA A 84 -1.74 -3.23 8.27
N VAL A 85 -2.55 -3.88 7.46
CA VAL A 85 -2.67 -5.34 7.44
C VAL A 85 -2.67 -5.80 5.99
N LEU A 86 -1.98 -6.93 5.75
CA LEU A 86 -2.03 -7.64 4.47
C LEU A 86 -3.16 -8.66 4.55
N LYS A 87 -4.02 -8.69 3.55
CA LYS A 87 -5.07 -9.70 3.42
C LYS A 87 -4.63 -10.70 2.36
N LEU A 88 -4.28 -11.90 2.80
CA LEU A 88 -3.77 -12.96 1.92
C LEU A 88 -4.82 -14.04 1.75
N ARG A 89 -4.84 -14.64 0.56
CA ARG A 89 -5.71 -15.78 0.25
C ARG A 89 -4.95 -16.82 -0.56
N ALA A 90 -5.52 -18.03 -0.66
CA ALA A 90 -4.95 -19.05 -1.52
C ALA A 90 -5.02 -18.61 -2.98
N GLU A 91 -3.97 -18.88 -3.74
CA GLU A 91 -3.91 -18.52 -5.15
C GLU A 91 -5.05 -19.17 -5.93
N GLY A 92 -5.79 -18.35 -6.69
CA GLY A 92 -6.89 -18.81 -7.49
C GLY A 92 -8.22 -19.01 -6.74
N ASP A 93 -8.24 -18.79 -5.42
CA ASP A 93 -9.46 -18.92 -4.61
C ASP A 93 -10.20 -17.58 -4.62
N ASP A 94 -11.17 -17.47 -5.51
CA ASP A 94 -11.99 -16.26 -5.65
C ASP A 94 -13.41 -16.43 -5.10
N GLY A 95 -13.74 -17.63 -4.57
CA GLY A 95 -15.06 -17.93 -4.02
C GLY A 95 -16.14 -18.15 -5.06
N GLU A 96 -15.81 -18.15 -6.36
CA GLU A 96 -16.79 -18.32 -7.43
C GLU A 96 -17.26 -19.78 -7.62
N GLU A 97 -16.38 -20.75 -7.30
CA GLU A 97 -16.69 -22.16 -7.51
C GLU A 97 -17.71 -22.73 -6.54
N ASP A 98 -17.75 -22.21 -5.33
CA ASP A 98 -18.75 -22.61 -4.32
C ASP A 98 -19.14 -21.38 -3.50
N PRO A 99 -20.32 -20.78 -3.78
CA PRO A 99 -20.76 -19.58 -3.05
C PRO A 99 -21.03 -19.83 -1.57
N ASP A 100 -21.12 -21.08 -1.15
CA ASP A 100 -21.28 -21.41 0.28
C ASP A 100 -19.95 -21.58 1.01
N ASP A 101 -18.83 -21.66 0.27
CA ASP A 101 -17.49 -21.71 0.87
C ASP A 101 -16.97 -20.29 1.09
N ASP A 102 -16.67 -19.99 2.34
CA ASP A 102 -16.02 -18.75 2.69
C ASP A 102 -14.56 -18.78 2.24
N ILE A 103 -14.10 -17.70 1.58
CA ILE A 103 -12.69 -17.54 1.26
C ILE A 103 -11.94 -17.36 2.58
N GLU A 104 -10.95 -18.21 2.85
CA GLU A 104 -10.10 -18.04 4.01
C GLU A 104 -9.12 -16.90 3.78
N ILE A 105 -9.21 -15.87 4.61
CA ILE A 105 -8.31 -14.73 4.56
C ILE A 105 -7.34 -14.83 5.73
N ILE A 106 -6.06 -14.77 5.41
CA ILE A 106 -4.97 -14.72 6.39
C ILE A 106 -4.54 -13.27 6.54
N GLU A 107 -4.53 -12.77 7.76
CA GLU A 107 -4.15 -11.39 8.05
C GLU A 107 -2.73 -11.33 8.59
N VAL A 108 -1.90 -10.46 8.02
CA VAL A 108 -0.53 -10.24 8.48
C VAL A 108 -0.34 -8.75 8.77
N ASP A 109 0.09 -8.46 9.99
CA ASP A 109 0.39 -7.08 10.37
C ASP A 109 1.58 -6.54 9.58
N ALA A 110 1.53 -5.29 9.19
CA ALA A 110 2.58 -4.69 8.37
C ALA A 110 2.66 -3.17 8.60
N ARG A 111 3.85 -2.63 8.40
CA ARG A 111 3.98 -1.18 8.29
C ARG A 111 3.35 -0.73 6.98
N PRO A 112 2.73 0.45 6.93
CA PRO A 112 2.13 0.93 5.68
C PRO A 112 3.10 0.97 4.50
N SER A 113 4.36 1.36 4.74
CA SER A 113 5.38 1.40 3.69
C SER A 113 5.64 0.03 3.06
N ASP A 114 5.72 -1.02 3.88
CA ASP A 114 5.92 -2.39 3.38
C ASP A 114 4.67 -2.89 2.65
N ALA A 115 3.49 -2.60 3.19
CA ALA A 115 2.22 -2.98 2.57
C ALA A 115 2.06 -2.33 1.19
N ILE A 116 2.35 -1.04 1.08
CA ILE A 116 2.27 -0.29 -0.18
C ILE A 116 3.30 -0.83 -1.18
N ALA A 117 4.54 -1.03 -0.74
CA ALA A 117 5.60 -1.53 -1.62
C ALA A 117 5.27 -2.92 -2.18
N LEU A 118 4.63 -3.77 -1.38
CA LEU A 118 4.17 -5.08 -1.85
C LEU A 118 2.97 -4.96 -2.78
N ALA A 119 1.99 -4.11 -2.43
CA ALA A 119 0.77 -3.94 -3.22
C ALA A 119 1.08 -3.43 -4.64
N VAL A 120 2.00 -2.48 -4.79
CA VAL A 120 2.35 -1.94 -6.12
C VAL A 120 3.05 -2.97 -6.99
N ARG A 121 3.72 -3.97 -6.40
CA ARG A 121 4.36 -5.05 -7.15
C ARG A 121 3.37 -6.13 -7.59
N THR A 122 2.34 -6.37 -6.79
CA THR A 122 1.37 -7.43 -7.05
C THR A 122 0.11 -6.93 -7.76
N GLY A 123 -0.01 -5.62 -7.94
CA GLY A 123 -1.21 -5.03 -8.53
C GLY A 123 -2.43 -5.10 -7.62
N SER A 124 -2.21 -5.24 -6.31
CA SER A 124 -3.29 -5.39 -5.34
C SER A 124 -3.83 -4.04 -4.91
N GLY A 125 -5.11 -4.01 -4.49
CA GLY A 125 -5.73 -2.78 -4.03
C GLY A 125 -5.19 -2.31 -2.70
N ILE A 126 -5.15 -0.99 -2.54
CA ILE A 126 -4.78 -0.33 -1.28
C ILE A 126 -6.04 0.33 -0.74
N TRP A 127 -6.44 -0.07 0.45
CA TRP A 127 -7.64 0.41 1.11
C TRP A 127 -7.26 1.15 2.39
N MET A 128 -8.09 2.11 2.76
CA MET A 128 -7.94 2.82 4.01
C MET A 128 -9.32 2.99 4.59
N LEU A 129 -9.49 2.68 5.89
CA LEU A 129 -10.77 2.85 6.53
C LEU A 129 -11.15 4.33 6.58
N GLU A 130 -12.43 4.62 6.40
CA GLU A 130 -12.92 6.00 6.34
C GLU A 130 -12.54 6.80 7.57
N GLU A 131 -12.56 6.19 8.74
CA GLU A 131 -12.17 6.85 10.00
C GLU A 131 -10.71 7.30 10.00
N VAL A 132 -9.81 6.55 9.32
CA VAL A 132 -8.41 6.92 9.17
C VAL A 132 -8.28 8.07 8.18
N VAL A 133 -9.00 7.99 7.07
CA VAL A 133 -9.01 9.06 6.06
C VAL A 133 -9.51 10.35 6.67
N ALA A 134 -10.60 10.29 7.44
CA ALA A 134 -11.17 11.46 8.08
C ALA A 134 -10.19 12.13 9.05
N GLU A 135 -9.40 11.34 9.77
CA GLU A 135 -8.44 11.87 10.75
C GLU A 135 -7.18 12.43 10.09
N ALA A 136 -6.68 11.76 9.05
CA ALA A 136 -5.33 12.00 8.52
C ALA A 136 -5.31 12.70 7.16
N SER A 137 -6.45 12.84 6.49
CA SER A 137 -6.46 13.37 5.13
C SER A 137 -6.24 14.88 5.08
N ILE A 138 -5.72 15.32 3.93
CA ILE A 138 -5.65 16.73 3.57
C ILE A 138 -6.41 16.90 2.25
N ALA A 139 -6.89 18.13 2.01
CA ALA A 139 -7.57 18.43 0.76
C ALA A 139 -6.56 18.41 -0.40
N VAL A 140 -7.00 17.91 -1.55
CA VAL A 140 -6.20 17.99 -2.77
C VAL A 140 -6.31 19.41 -3.29
N ASP A 141 -5.15 20.08 -3.40
CA ASP A 141 -5.07 21.43 -3.96
C ASP A 141 -4.92 21.30 -5.47
N ALA A 142 -5.85 21.90 -6.22
CA ALA A 142 -5.82 21.87 -7.67
C ALA A 142 -4.55 22.50 -8.26
N GLU A 143 -3.99 23.51 -7.59
CA GLU A 143 -2.73 24.13 -8.02
C GLU A 143 -1.54 23.20 -7.78
N ALA A 144 -1.53 22.46 -6.68
CA ALA A 144 -0.49 21.48 -6.40
C ALA A 144 -0.56 20.33 -7.41
N ASP A 145 -1.75 19.93 -7.84
CA ASP A 145 -1.93 18.87 -8.82
C ASP A 145 -1.48 19.27 -10.23
N ALA A 146 -1.41 20.57 -10.52
CA ALA A 146 -0.99 21.08 -11.82
C ALA A 146 0.54 21.11 -11.98
N GLU A 147 1.27 20.94 -10.90
CA GLU A 147 2.71 20.86 -10.88
C GLU A 147 3.17 19.40 -10.98
#